data_e945115de962adcd623663432b24bb2b
#
_entry.id   e945115de962adcd623663432b24bb2b
#
_cell.length_a   1.000
_cell.length_b   1.000
_cell.length_c   1.000
_cell.angle_alpha   90.00
_cell.angle_beta   90.00
_cell.angle_gamma   90.00
#
_symmetry.space_group_name_H-M   'P 1'
#
loop_
_entity.id
_entity.type
_entity.pdbx_description
1 polymer ?
#
loop_
_entity_poly.entity_id
_entity_poly.type
_entity_poly.pdbx_seq_one_letter_code
_entity_poly.pdbx_strand_id
1 'polypeptide(L)'
;MRATLCDVTTVLYPGSFDPIHNGHIEIIEVAARLFDDVVVATVRNPQKGEPLFTLEERQDLIADATAHLDNVRITSFSSLTVDLAREVEADFIVKGLRVVTDFDSELMMAQMNREVSGVVTMFLPSAPEHCFIASRLIREIARFGGDVSSMVPSGVAKLLASKYGEPTGG
;
A
#
# COMPACT_ATOMS: atom_id res chain seq x y z
N MET A 1 7.72 -33.31 22.13
CA MET A 1 7.66 -33.15 20.66
C MET A 1 6.37 -32.44 20.36
N ARG A 2 6.40 -31.08 20.25
CA ARG A 2 5.23 -30.30 19.87
C ARG A 2 5.02 -30.51 18.38
N ALA A 3 3.85 -31.02 18.01
CA ALA A 3 3.40 -30.99 16.63
C ALA A 3 3.36 -29.51 16.22
N THR A 4 4.19 -29.14 15.27
CA THR A 4 4.17 -27.84 14.61
C THR A 4 2.89 -27.80 13.80
N LEU A 5 1.83 -27.19 14.37
CA LEU A 5 0.84 -26.55 13.53
C LEU A 5 1.64 -25.53 12.69
N CYS A 6 1.54 -25.59 11.37
CA CYS A 6 2.04 -24.49 10.55
C CYS A 6 1.32 -23.23 11.03
N ASP A 7 2.03 -22.41 11.83
CA ASP A 7 1.50 -21.12 12.22
C ASP A 7 1.38 -20.29 10.91
N VAL A 8 0.17 -19.88 10.61
CA VAL A 8 -0.10 -18.98 9.46
C VAL A 8 0.61 -17.67 9.71
N THR A 9 1.52 -17.29 8.81
CA THR A 9 2.24 -16.02 8.94
C THR A 9 1.44 -14.91 8.29
N THR A 10 0.94 -14.01 9.12
CA THR A 10 0.15 -12.84 8.69
C THR A 10 1.02 -11.59 8.64
N VAL A 11 0.91 -10.82 7.56
CA VAL A 11 1.60 -9.52 7.44
C VAL A 11 0.64 -8.38 7.17
N LEU A 12 0.97 -7.21 7.71
CA LEU A 12 0.23 -5.98 7.52
C LEU A 12 0.98 -5.05 6.57
N TYR A 13 0.36 -4.66 5.45
CA TYR A 13 0.85 -3.64 4.54
C TYR A 13 0.00 -2.36 4.64
N PRO A 14 0.40 -1.39 5.48
CA PRO A 14 -0.34 -0.15 5.67
C PRO A 14 0.08 0.92 4.67
N GLY A 15 -0.86 1.66 4.13
CA GLY A 15 -0.59 2.77 3.23
C GLY A 15 -1.79 3.68 3.02
N SER A 16 -1.54 4.87 2.46
CA SER A 16 -2.63 5.79 2.09
C SER A 16 -3.36 5.34 0.83
N PHE A 17 -2.64 4.72 -0.12
CA PHE A 17 -3.15 4.23 -1.40
C PHE A 17 -4.07 5.24 -2.11
N ASP A 18 -3.60 6.48 -2.25
CA ASP A 18 -4.39 7.60 -2.79
C ASP A 18 -3.78 8.18 -4.07
N PRO A 19 -3.91 7.47 -5.20
CA PRO A 19 -4.43 6.11 -5.39
C PRO A 19 -3.38 5.01 -5.19
N ILE A 20 -3.84 3.74 -5.25
CA ILE A 20 -2.96 2.59 -5.47
C ILE A 20 -2.32 2.70 -6.86
N HIS A 21 -1.10 2.19 -7.03
CA HIS A 21 -0.35 2.19 -8.29
C HIS A 21 0.48 0.92 -8.44
N ASN A 22 1.07 0.71 -9.62
CA ASN A 22 1.77 -0.53 -9.95
C ASN A 22 2.88 -0.89 -8.95
N GLY A 23 3.60 0.09 -8.41
CA GLY A 23 4.60 -0.16 -7.38
C GLY A 23 4.02 -0.65 -6.04
N HIS A 24 2.79 -0.28 -5.68
CA HIS A 24 2.12 -0.85 -4.52
C HIS A 24 1.68 -2.30 -4.78
N ILE A 25 1.11 -2.54 -5.98
CA ILE A 25 0.64 -3.88 -6.38
C ILE A 25 1.79 -4.87 -6.37
N GLU A 26 2.94 -4.48 -6.93
CA GLU A 26 4.16 -5.30 -6.90
C GLU A 26 4.53 -5.74 -5.47
N ILE A 27 4.54 -4.80 -4.52
CA ILE A 27 4.85 -5.13 -3.11
C ILE A 27 3.80 -6.08 -2.53
N ILE A 28 2.51 -5.89 -2.84
CA ILE A 28 1.44 -6.80 -2.40
C ILE A 28 1.63 -8.19 -3.01
N GLU A 29 1.94 -8.29 -4.30
CA GLU A 29 2.20 -9.56 -4.98
C GLU A 29 3.43 -10.29 -4.43
N VAL A 30 4.52 -9.55 -4.13
CA VAL A 30 5.70 -10.12 -3.48
C VAL A 30 5.34 -10.63 -2.08
N ALA A 31 4.62 -9.84 -1.28
CA ALA A 31 4.16 -10.25 0.03
C ALA A 31 3.25 -11.49 -0.04
N ALA A 32 2.30 -11.52 -0.97
CA ALA A 32 1.38 -12.66 -1.17
C ALA A 32 2.09 -13.97 -1.55
N ARG A 33 3.26 -13.89 -2.18
CA ARG A 33 4.11 -15.07 -2.46
C ARG A 33 4.94 -15.54 -1.27
N LEU A 34 5.25 -14.63 -0.34
CA LEU A 34 6.14 -14.92 0.78
C LEU A 34 5.42 -15.31 2.07
N PHE A 35 4.18 -14.87 2.24
CA PHE A 35 3.41 -15.00 3.47
C PHE A 35 2.06 -15.66 3.20
N ASP A 36 1.48 -16.26 4.24
CA ASP A 36 0.23 -17.01 4.12
C ASP A 36 -1.00 -16.09 4.07
N ASP A 37 -0.96 -14.93 4.75
CA ASP A 37 -2.04 -13.95 4.80
C ASP A 37 -1.47 -12.53 4.73
N VAL A 38 -1.98 -11.70 3.82
CA VAL A 38 -1.57 -10.31 3.61
C VAL A 38 -2.74 -9.37 3.85
N VAL A 39 -2.64 -8.56 4.88
CA VAL A 39 -3.63 -7.53 5.21
C VAL A 39 -3.18 -6.21 4.61
N VAL A 40 -3.84 -5.75 3.57
CA VAL A 40 -3.63 -4.42 2.99
C VAL A 40 -4.55 -3.42 3.68
N ALA A 41 -3.98 -2.44 4.36
CA ALA A 41 -4.75 -1.52 5.20
C ALA A 41 -4.64 -0.07 4.72
N THR A 42 -5.78 0.51 4.36
CA THR A 42 -5.85 1.94 4.02
C THR A 42 -5.90 2.81 5.28
N VAL A 43 -5.06 3.83 5.32
CA VAL A 43 -5.02 4.79 6.43
C VAL A 43 -5.42 6.19 5.95
N ARG A 44 -6.16 6.90 6.80
CA ARG A 44 -6.27 8.35 6.70
C ARG A 44 -5.08 8.99 7.42
N ASN A 45 -4.15 9.56 6.66
CA ASN A 45 -3.03 10.29 7.24
C ASN A 45 -3.35 11.79 7.27
N PRO A 46 -3.65 12.38 8.45
CA PRO A 46 -4.02 13.79 8.57
C PRO A 46 -2.91 14.75 8.11
N GLN A 47 -1.65 14.31 8.14
CA GLN A 47 -0.49 15.12 7.74
C GLN A 47 -0.36 15.28 6.21
N LYS A 48 -1.03 14.42 5.44
CA LYS A 48 -0.98 14.44 3.96
C LYS A 48 -2.10 15.29 3.33
N GLY A 49 -2.87 16.02 4.14
CA GLY A 49 -4.03 16.80 3.67
C GLY A 49 -5.25 15.92 3.32
N GLU A 50 -6.24 16.51 2.66
CA GLU A 50 -7.42 15.76 2.23
C GLU A 50 -7.06 14.83 1.08
N PRO A 51 -7.46 13.53 1.16
CA PRO A 51 -7.22 12.57 0.10
C PRO A 51 -8.07 12.90 -1.14
N LEU A 52 -7.58 12.55 -2.31
CA LEU A 52 -8.34 12.69 -3.57
C LEU A 52 -9.49 11.69 -3.64
N PHE A 53 -9.24 10.47 -3.19
CA PHE A 53 -10.20 9.38 -3.20
C PHE A 53 -10.75 9.14 -1.81
N THR A 54 -12.07 8.86 -1.73
CA THR A 54 -12.70 8.46 -0.47
C THR A 54 -12.07 7.15 0.03
N LEU A 55 -12.31 6.82 1.30
CA LEU A 55 -11.81 5.58 1.87
C LEU A 55 -12.36 4.37 1.11
N GLU A 56 -13.66 4.40 0.78
CA GLU A 56 -14.36 3.36 0.02
C GLU A 56 -13.77 3.21 -1.39
N GLU A 57 -13.65 4.32 -2.15
CA GLU A 57 -13.01 4.30 -3.48
C GLU A 57 -11.61 3.68 -3.44
N ARG A 58 -10.81 3.97 -2.41
CA ARG A 58 -9.46 3.41 -2.27
C ARG A 58 -9.48 1.91 -1.98
N GLN A 59 -10.40 1.44 -1.12
CA GLN A 59 -10.56 0.02 -0.82
C GLN A 59 -11.03 -0.76 -2.04
N ASP A 60 -12.01 -0.24 -2.80
CA ASP A 60 -12.51 -0.86 -4.03
C ASP A 60 -11.40 -0.97 -5.08
N LEU A 61 -10.61 0.10 -5.27
CA LEU A 61 -9.47 0.08 -6.20
C LEU A 61 -8.39 -0.93 -5.81
N ILE A 62 -8.16 -1.13 -4.51
CA ILE A 62 -7.22 -2.16 -4.03
C ILE A 62 -7.82 -3.55 -4.29
N ALA A 63 -9.11 -3.75 -3.96
CA ALA A 63 -9.80 -5.02 -4.18
C ALA A 63 -9.76 -5.44 -5.65
N ASP A 64 -10.09 -4.53 -6.55
CA ASP A 64 -10.04 -4.79 -7.99
C ASP A 64 -8.62 -5.13 -8.46
N ALA A 65 -7.64 -4.37 -8.00
CA ALA A 65 -6.24 -4.56 -8.41
C ALA A 65 -5.61 -5.84 -7.87
N THR A 66 -6.11 -6.38 -6.76
CA THR A 66 -5.58 -7.57 -6.08
C THR A 66 -6.52 -8.78 -6.15
N ALA A 67 -7.59 -8.72 -6.95
CA ALA A 67 -8.61 -9.77 -7.07
C ALA A 67 -8.06 -11.14 -7.52
N HIS A 68 -6.87 -11.18 -8.09
CA HIS A 68 -6.16 -12.39 -8.51
C HIS A 68 -5.34 -13.06 -7.38
N LEU A 69 -5.33 -12.48 -6.18
CA LEU A 69 -4.57 -12.96 -5.03
C LEU A 69 -5.53 -13.47 -3.95
N ASP A 70 -5.54 -14.79 -3.72
CA ASP A 70 -6.51 -15.44 -2.82
C ASP A 70 -6.21 -15.20 -1.33
N ASN A 71 -4.97 -14.82 -1.00
CA ASN A 71 -4.49 -14.60 0.38
C ASN A 71 -4.33 -13.12 0.75
N VAL A 72 -4.99 -12.22 0.02
CA VAL A 72 -5.00 -10.78 0.30
C VAL A 72 -6.37 -10.37 0.80
N ARG A 73 -6.40 -9.72 1.97
CA ARG A 73 -7.61 -9.11 2.52
C ARG A 73 -7.40 -7.62 2.77
N ILE A 74 -8.46 -6.85 2.66
CA ILE A 74 -8.41 -5.39 2.70
C ILE A 74 -9.15 -4.89 3.93
N THR A 75 -8.56 -3.91 4.61
CA THR A 75 -9.16 -3.23 5.74
C THR A 75 -8.82 -1.75 5.75
N SER A 76 -9.33 -1.02 6.72
CA SER A 76 -8.98 0.38 6.96
C SER A 76 -8.84 0.64 8.45
N PHE A 77 -8.08 1.68 8.80
CA PHE A 77 -7.92 2.06 10.19
C PHE A 77 -7.70 3.57 10.35
N SER A 78 -7.98 4.06 11.56
CA SER A 78 -7.79 5.46 11.97
C SER A 78 -6.96 5.60 13.25
N SER A 79 -6.40 4.49 13.74
CA SER A 79 -5.55 4.39 14.93
C SER A 79 -4.07 4.34 14.57
N LEU A 80 -3.21 3.92 15.50
CA LEU A 80 -1.81 3.64 15.19
C LEU A 80 -1.69 2.35 14.37
N THR A 81 -0.71 2.31 13.46
CA THR A 81 -0.40 1.12 12.66
C THR A 81 -0.14 -0.11 13.54
N VAL A 82 0.50 0.08 14.68
CA VAL A 82 0.80 -1.01 15.63
C VAL A 82 -0.44 -1.54 16.36
N ASP A 83 -1.46 -0.71 16.55
CA ASP A 83 -2.73 -1.16 17.14
C ASP A 83 -3.48 -2.04 16.13
N LEU A 84 -3.51 -1.63 14.86
CA LEU A 84 -4.07 -2.47 13.81
C LEU A 84 -3.27 -3.77 13.65
N ALA A 85 -1.93 -3.72 13.71
CA ALA A 85 -1.12 -4.94 13.63
C ALA A 85 -1.50 -5.97 14.71
N ARG A 86 -1.80 -5.51 15.93
CA ARG A 86 -2.31 -6.38 17.01
C ARG A 86 -3.72 -6.89 16.72
N GLU A 87 -4.61 -6.02 16.23
CA GLU A 87 -6.01 -6.36 15.93
C GLU A 87 -6.13 -7.45 14.86
N VAL A 88 -5.27 -7.38 13.82
CA VAL A 88 -5.26 -8.37 12.73
C VAL A 88 -4.29 -9.53 12.99
N GLU A 89 -3.68 -9.58 14.17
CA GLU A 89 -2.69 -10.60 14.58
C GLU A 89 -1.51 -10.72 13.61
N ALA A 90 -1.04 -9.56 13.07
CA ALA A 90 0.07 -9.54 12.14
C ALA A 90 1.41 -9.81 12.83
N ASP A 91 2.17 -10.77 12.30
CA ASP A 91 3.54 -11.08 12.76
C ASP A 91 4.53 -9.98 12.38
N PHE A 92 4.32 -9.37 11.20
CA PHE A 92 5.20 -8.33 10.66
C PHE A 92 4.39 -7.21 10.00
N ILE A 93 5.00 -6.01 9.99
CA ILE A 93 4.58 -4.92 9.10
C ILE A 93 5.48 -4.97 7.87
N VAL A 94 4.88 -4.91 6.68
CA VAL A 94 5.61 -4.82 5.40
C VAL A 94 5.59 -3.39 4.90
N LYS A 95 6.73 -2.92 4.38
CA LYS A 95 6.87 -1.60 3.73
C LYS A 95 7.68 -1.74 2.45
N GLY A 96 7.20 -1.10 1.38
CA GLY A 96 7.98 -0.98 0.14
C GLY A 96 9.05 0.10 0.27
N LEU A 97 10.25 -0.19 -0.23
CA LEU A 97 11.33 0.79 -0.35
C LEU A 97 11.62 1.06 -1.82
N ARG A 98 11.58 2.33 -2.21
CA ARG A 98 11.80 2.79 -3.59
C ARG A 98 13.16 3.47 -3.76
N VAL A 99 13.46 4.42 -2.89
CA VAL A 99 14.64 5.26 -2.95
C VAL A 99 15.25 5.46 -1.56
N VAL A 100 16.52 5.85 -1.51
CA VAL A 100 17.26 6.02 -0.24
C VAL A 100 16.61 7.05 0.69
N THR A 101 16.02 8.11 0.14
CA THR A 101 15.35 9.15 0.93
C THR A 101 14.09 8.65 1.65
N ASP A 102 13.42 7.61 1.14
CA ASP A 102 12.29 7.00 1.84
C ASP A 102 12.80 6.19 3.05
N PHE A 103 14.01 5.59 2.92
CA PHE A 103 14.56 4.66 3.91
C PHE A 103 14.73 5.29 5.29
N ASP A 104 15.27 6.50 5.38
CA ASP A 104 15.55 7.14 6.66
C ASP A 104 14.27 7.32 7.49
N SER A 105 13.20 7.82 6.88
CA SER A 105 11.92 8.03 7.57
C SER A 105 11.21 6.71 7.90
N GLU A 106 11.24 5.74 6.99
CA GLU A 106 10.63 4.43 7.21
C GLU A 106 11.40 3.63 8.27
N LEU A 107 12.73 3.73 8.32
CA LEU A 107 13.56 3.09 9.35
C LEU A 107 13.27 3.67 10.73
N MET A 108 13.19 5.00 10.87
CA MET A 108 12.82 5.61 12.15
C MET A 108 11.44 5.14 12.62
N MET A 109 10.46 5.10 11.72
CA MET A 109 9.11 4.62 12.04
C MET A 109 9.13 3.14 12.44
N ALA A 110 9.90 2.30 11.74
CA ALA A 110 10.04 0.88 12.06
C ALA A 110 10.64 0.66 13.46
N GLN A 111 11.66 1.44 13.84
CA GLN A 111 12.26 1.39 15.16
C GLN A 111 11.27 1.85 16.25
N MET A 112 10.53 2.93 16.01
CA MET A 112 9.49 3.39 16.93
C MET A 112 8.37 2.36 17.11
N ASN A 113 7.89 1.77 16.02
CA ASN A 113 6.87 0.72 16.06
C ASN A 113 7.35 -0.49 16.89
N ARG A 114 8.59 -0.90 16.71
CA ARG A 114 9.19 -2.00 17.46
C ARG A 114 9.31 -1.68 18.95
N GLU A 115 9.73 -0.47 19.30
CA GLU A 115 9.84 -0.04 20.70
C GLU A 115 8.47 -0.02 21.39
N VAL A 116 7.43 0.49 20.71
CA VAL A 116 6.09 0.64 21.27
C VAL A 116 5.33 -0.69 21.38
N SER A 117 5.55 -1.63 20.44
CA SER A 117 4.70 -2.81 20.29
C SER A 117 5.43 -4.14 20.20
N GLY A 118 6.72 -4.13 19.95
CA GLY A 118 7.50 -5.33 19.63
C GLY A 118 7.37 -5.79 18.17
N VAL A 119 6.43 -5.25 17.36
CA VAL A 119 6.21 -5.66 15.97
C VAL A 119 7.39 -5.24 15.09
N VAL A 120 7.90 -6.18 14.31
CA VAL A 120 9.03 -5.96 13.39
C VAL A 120 8.51 -5.49 12.03
N THR A 121 9.17 -4.50 11.45
CA THR A 121 8.91 -4.06 10.07
C THR A 121 9.90 -4.70 9.12
N MET A 122 9.38 -5.30 8.04
CA MET A 122 10.16 -5.85 6.93
C MET A 122 10.09 -4.90 5.73
N PHE A 123 11.23 -4.66 5.10
CA PHE A 123 11.32 -3.82 3.92
C PHE A 123 11.48 -4.67 2.66
N LEU A 124 10.59 -4.45 1.69
CA LEU A 124 10.65 -5.05 0.37
C LEU A 124 11.11 -4.01 -0.65
N PRO A 125 12.20 -4.25 -1.39
CA PRO A 125 12.64 -3.32 -2.42
C PRO A 125 11.66 -3.33 -3.59
N SER A 126 11.32 -2.14 -4.11
CA SER A 126 10.57 -2.00 -5.37
C SER A 126 11.47 -2.30 -6.55
N ALA A 127 10.92 -2.88 -7.61
CA ALA A 127 11.62 -3.06 -8.88
C ALA A 127 12.01 -1.70 -9.51
N PRO A 128 13.11 -1.65 -10.27
CA PRO A 128 13.59 -0.41 -10.87
C PRO A 128 12.55 0.32 -11.72
N GLU A 129 11.68 -0.42 -12.41
CA GLU A 129 10.60 0.09 -13.25
C GLU A 129 9.46 0.77 -12.47
N HIS A 130 9.37 0.54 -11.15
CA HIS A 130 8.31 1.10 -10.31
C HIS A 130 8.84 2.10 -9.26
N CYS A 131 10.14 2.21 -9.07
CA CYS A 131 10.71 3.01 -7.97
C CYS A 131 10.43 4.51 -8.09
N PHE A 132 10.17 5.04 -9.29
CA PHE A 132 9.83 6.45 -9.51
C PHE A 132 8.34 6.75 -9.34
N ILE A 133 7.47 5.72 -9.26
CA ILE A 133 6.03 5.90 -9.18
C ILE A 133 5.65 6.36 -7.77
N ALA A 134 4.90 7.46 -7.68
CA ALA A 134 4.39 7.99 -6.43
C ALA A 134 2.97 8.53 -6.61
N SER A 135 2.04 8.17 -5.70
CA SER A 135 0.64 8.61 -5.77
C SER A 135 0.49 10.14 -5.88
N ARG A 136 1.36 10.90 -5.20
CA ARG A 136 1.37 12.37 -5.30
C ARG A 136 1.63 12.85 -6.72
N LEU A 137 2.63 12.27 -7.39
CA LEU A 137 3.00 12.64 -8.77
C LEU A 137 1.92 12.19 -9.77
N ILE A 138 1.34 11.00 -9.56
CA ILE A 138 0.20 10.52 -10.36
C ILE A 138 -0.95 11.52 -10.32
N ARG A 139 -1.36 11.98 -9.12
CA ARG A 139 -2.43 12.98 -8.97
C ARG A 139 -2.08 14.31 -9.63
N GLU A 140 -0.84 14.74 -9.49
CA GLU A 140 -0.35 15.98 -10.10
C GLU A 140 -0.38 15.92 -11.62
N ILE A 141 0.17 14.85 -12.21
CA ILE A 141 0.18 14.64 -13.67
C ILE A 141 -1.26 14.55 -14.22
N ALA A 142 -2.11 13.72 -13.61
CA ALA A 142 -3.49 13.56 -14.03
C ALA A 142 -4.30 14.87 -13.93
N ARG A 143 -4.08 15.67 -12.88
CA ARG A 143 -4.72 16.98 -12.70
C ARG A 143 -4.44 17.95 -13.86
N PHE A 144 -3.26 17.85 -14.46
CA PHE A 144 -2.86 18.68 -15.61
C PHE A 144 -3.09 17.98 -16.98
N GLY A 145 -3.87 16.90 -16.99
CA GLY A 145 -4.25 16.20 -18.23
C GLY A 145 -3.18 15.28 -18.79
N GLY A 146 -2.13 14.94 -18.01
CA GLY A 146 -1.12 13.97 -18.42
C GLY A 146 -1.62 12.53 -18.27
N ASP A 147 -1.18 11.65 -19.18
CA ASP A 147 -1.50 10.23 -19.14
C ASP A 147 -0.66 9.49 -18.09
N VAL A 148 -1.34 8.79 -17.19
CA VAL A 148 -0.74 7.97 -16.13
C VAL A 148 -1.12 6.48 -16.25
N SER A 149 -1.77 6.09 -17.36
CA SER A 149 -2.34 4.75 -17.55
C SER A 149 -1.32 3.61 -17.45
N SER A 150 -0.06 3.86 -17.81
CA SER A 150 1.02 2.89 -17.69
C SER A 150 1.52 2.67 -16.25
N MET A 151 1.16 3.56 -15.32
CA MET A 151 1.65 3.54 -13.93
C MET A 151 0.62 3.05 -12.92
N VAL A 152 -0.65 2.93 -13.34
CA VAL A 152 -1.77 2.60 -12.45
C VAL A 152 -2.68 1.52 -13.05
N PRO A 153 -3.43 0.77 -12.22
CA PRO A 153 -4.50 -0.10 -12.70
C PRO A 153 -5.54 0.64 -13.53
N SER A 154 -6.19 -0.04 -14.45
CA SER A 154 -7.21 0.55 -15.33
C SER A 154 -8.38 1.19 -14.58
N GLY A 155 -8.80 0.64 -13.43
CA GLY A 155 -9.82 1.22 -12.55
C GLY A 155 -9.40 2.58 -12.00
N VAL A 156 -8.13 2.71 -11.60
CA VAL A 156 -7.55 3.99 -11.13
C VAL A 156 -7.51 5.01 -12.26
N ALA A 157 -7.06 4.63 -13.45
CA ALA A 157 -7.01 5.52 -14.61
C ALA A 157 -8.41 6.07 -14.95
N LYS A 158 -9.42 5.21 -14.96
CA LYS A 158 -10.83 5.61 -15.20
C LYS A 158 -11.34 6.58 -14.14
N LEU A 159 -11.04 6.30 -12.86
CA LEU A 159 -11.51 7.16 -11.76
C LEU A 159 -10.80 8.52 -11.77
N LEU A 160 -9.51 8.57 -12.12
CA LEU A 160 -8.78 9.83 -12.33
C LEU A 160 -9.38 10.65 -13.48
N ALA A 161 -9.67 10.00 -14.62
CA ALA A 161 -10.34 10.64 -15.74
C ALA A 161 -11.72 11.20 -15.37
N SER A 162 -12.49 10.50 -14.54
CA SER A 162 -13.78 11.00 -14.04
C SER A 162 -13.66 12.24 -13.16
N LYS A 163 -12.56 12.37 -12.41
CA LYS A 163 -12.32 13.49 -11.49
C LYS A 163 -11.68 14.72 -12.18
N TYR A 164 -10.85 14.50 -13.19
CA TYR A 164 -10.04 15.57 -13.80
C TYR A 164 -10.30 15.76 -15.32
N GLY A 165 -11.02 14.86 -15.96
CA GLY A 165 -11.19 14.78 -17.40
C GLY A 165 -10.25 13.77 -18.06
N GLU A 166 -10.56 13.42 -19.31
CA GLU A 166 -9.70 12.51 -20.08
C GLU A 166 -8.32 13.15 -20.34
N PRO A 167 -7.25 12.33 -20.39
CA PRO A 167 -5.92 12.84 -20.71
C PRO A 167 -5.92 13.58 -22.05
N THR A 168 -5.41 14.78 -22.07
CA THR A 168 -5.18 15.52 -23.31
C THR A 168 -3.88 15.01 -23.91
N GLY A 169 -3.99 14.04 -24.84
CA GLY A 169 -2.85 13.41 -25.48
C GLY A 169 -1.82 14.41 -25.99
N GLY A 170 -0.56 14.23 -25.62
CA GLY A 170 0.60 14.87 -26.23
C GLY A 170 1.08 14.07 -27.43
#